data_8475f65574362e287be4ceab42ce87fc
#
_entry.id   8475f65574362e287be4ceab42ce87fc
#
_cell.length_a   1.000
_cell.length_b   1.000
_cell.length_c   1.000
_cell.angle_alpha   90.00
_cell.angle_beta   90.00
_cell.angle_gamma   90.00
#
_symmetry.space_group_name_H-M   'P 1'
#
loop_
_entity.id
_entity.type
_entity.pdbx_description
1 polymer ?
#
loop_
_entity_poly.entity_id
_entity_poly.type
_entity_poly.pdbx_seq_one_letter_code
_entity_poly.pdbx_strand_id
1 'polypeptide(L)'
;MPSASSVRTGVILGVGAYALWGLLPLYLKLLGTVPAAQVLAHRVVWSLLLLVVVVVVLRRAAAIRAAARGRTLALLAASAALIAANWLIYIWAVQHAHVLEASLGYFINPLVNVALGVAILGERVTRVQKLAIAIAAAGVAALALSGGGALWISIALALSFGVYGLVRKVAAIDALGGLTVETLLLGPAALAVILWAGAHGEGAWGRETGLDALLVLAGAVTAAPLLMFAAAARRLRYATMGLLQYIAPTLQFAQAVLLFGEPLRPIHGLTFALIWSGCLLYAVDGIRSARAARRLQPIAASSETTSIQ
;
A
#
# COMPACT_ATOMS: atom_id res chain seq x y z
N MET A 1 -9.25 12.96 -23.34
CA MET A 1 -8.66 11.66 -23.04
C MET A 1 -7.16 11.84 -22.88
N PRO A 2 -6.48 11.19 -21.90
CA PRO A 2 -5.02 11.26 -21.83
C PRO A 2 -4.41 10.70 -23.12
N SER A 3 -3.32 11.32 -23.61
CA SER A 3 -2.61 10.87 -24.80
C SER A 3 -2.03 9.45 -24.58
N ALA A 4 -1.81 8.70 -25.67
CA ALA A 4 -1.22 7.37 -25.58
C ALA A 4 0.15 7.35 -24.86
N SER A 5 0.95 8.40 -25.07
CA SER A 5 2.22 8.61 -24.37
C SER A 5 2.04 8.82 -22.85
N SER A 6 1.01 9.56 -22.43
CA SER A 6 0.66 9.74 -21.01
C SER A 6 0.25 8.43 -20.34
N VAL A 7 -0.53 7.59 -21.03
CA VAL A 7 -0.94 6.27 -20.52
C VAL A 7 0.27 5.35 -20.38
N ARG A 8 1.16 5.30 -21.38
CA ARG A 8 2.39 4.50 -21.33
C ARG A 8 3.28 4.90 -20.16
N THR A 9 3.50 6.21 -19.98
CA THR A 9 4.26 6.73 -18.82
C THR A 9 3.59 6.33 -17.50
N GLY A 10 2.26 6.41 -17.41
CA GLY A 10 1.50 5.98 -16.24
C GLY A 10 1.71 4.51 -15.92
N VAL A 11 1.69 3.62 -16.93
CA VAL A 11 1.94 2.18 -16.73
C VAL A 11 3.36 1.93 -16.24
N ILE A 12 4.38 2.55 -16.85
CA ILE A 12 5.78 2.39 -16.43
C ILE A 12 5.95 2.83 -14.97
N LEU A 13 5.40 3.97 -14.58
CA LEU A 13 5.47 4.46 -13.20
C LEU A 13 4.72 3.55 -12.22
N GLY A 14 3.55 3.04 -12.61
CA GLY A 14 2.78 2.12 -11.77
C GLY A 14 3.47 0.78 -11.59
N VAL A 15 3.97 0.17 -12.66
CA VAL A 15 4.77 -1.07 -12.59
C VAL A 15 6.02 -0.85 -11.74
N GLY A 16 6.76 0.24 -11.97
CA GLY A 16 7.95 0.57 -11.19
C GLY A 16 7.65 0.75 -9.70
N ALA A 17 6.57 1.45 -9.34
CA ALA A 17 6.16 1.63 -7.94
C ALA A 17 5.89 0.30 -7.25
N TYR A 18 5.07 -0.55 -7.88
CA TYR A 18 4.71 -1.85 -7.31
C TYR A 18 5.86 -2.87 -7.35
N ALA A 19 6.77 -2.78 -8.34
CA ALA A 19 7.98 -3.58 -8.34
C ALA A 19 8.92 -3.19 -7.20
N LEU A 20 9.12 -1.90 -6.93
CA LEU A 20 9.91 -1.43 -5.78
C LEU A 20 9.31 -1.90 -4.45
N TRP A 21 7.99 -1.81 -4.27
CA TRP A 21 7.33 -2.37 -3.08
C TRP A 21 7.43 -3.90 -3.03
N GLY A 22 7.37 -4.55 -4.18
CA GLY A 22 7.55 -6.00 -4.28
C GLY A 22 8.95 -6.44 -3.87
N LEU A 23 9.99 -5.66 -4.20
CA LEU A 23 11.38 -5.95 -3.85
C LEU A 23 11.79 -5.47 -2.45
N LEU A 24 10.88 -4.82 -1.72
CA LEU A 24 11.15 -4.29 -0.39
C LEU A 24 11.67 -5.35 0.62
N PRO A 25 11.22 -6.63 0.61
CA PRO A 25 11.77 -7.65 1.50
C PRO A 25 13.27 -7.87 1.32
N LEU A 26 13.79 -7.80 0.09
CA LEU A 26 15.24 -7.92 -0.15
C LEU A 26 16.02 -6.81 0.58
N TYR A 27 15.55 -5.58 0.46
CA TYR A 27 16.16 -4.45 1.16
C TYR A 27 16.05 -4.61 2.69
N LEU A 28 14.89 -5.02 3.21
CA LEU A 28 14.69 -5.19 4.65
C LEU A 28 15.50 -6.35 5.23
N LYS A 29 15.81 -7.39 4.44
CA LYS A 29 16.72 -8.47 4.84
C LYS A 29 18.15 -7.97 5.04
N LEU A 30 18.61 -6.97 4.26
CA LEU A 30 19.92 -6.33 4.48
C LEU A 30 19.99 -5.58 5.82
N LEU A 31 18.85 -5.17 6.35
CA LEU A 31 18.70 -4.52 7.67
C LEU A 31 18.28 -5.52 8.77
N GLY A 32 18.44 -6.82 8.54
CA GLY A 32 17.97 -7.87 9.46
C GLY A 32 18.60 -7.84 10.85
N THR A 33 19.77 -7.22 11.01
CA THR A 33 20.45 -7.03 12.30
C THR A 33 19.95 -5.82 13.09
N VAL A 34 19.19 -4.93 12.44
CA VAL A 34 18.65 -3.70 13.06
C VAL A 34 17.25 -3.97 13.60
N PRO A 35 16.93 -3.64 14.86
CA PRO A 35 15.58 -3.80 15.40
C PRO A 35 14.53 -3.11 14.53
N ALA A 36 13.37 -3.77 14.31
CA ALA A 36 12.31 -3.29 13.42
C ALA A 36 11.86 -1.86 13.72
N ALA A 37 11.81 -1.50 15.02
CA ALA A 37 11.47 -0.14 15.45
C ALA A 37 12.49 0.91 14.98
N GLN A 38 13.78 0.59 15.01
CA GLN A 38 14.83 1.48 14.50
C GLN A 38 14.79 1.59 12.99
N VAL A 39 14.58 0.47 12.28
CA VAL A 39 14.39 0.50 10.81
C VAL A 39 13.21 1.41 10.46
N LEU A 40 12.07 1.26 11.13
CA LEU A 40 10.91 2.13 10.93
C LEU A 40 11.24 3.61 11.22
N ALA A 41 11.92 3.87 12.32
CA ALA A 41 12.31 5.23 12.72
C ALA A 41 13.19 5.91 11.67
N HIS A 42 14.21 5.22 11.18
CA HIS A 42 15.07 5.73 10.09
C HIS A 42 14.28 5.92 8.79
N ARG A 43 13.37 5.00 8.44
CA ARG A 43 12.48 5.17 7.28
C ARG A 43 11.65 6.43 7.37
N VAL A 44 11.07 6.72 8.54
CA VAL A 44 10.28 7.94 8.77
C VAL A 44 11.14 9.19 8.64
N VAL A 45 12.28 9.25 9.33
CA VAL A 45 13.16 10.44 9.34
C VAL A 45 13.72 10.74 7.96
N TRP A 46 14.32 9.76 7.28
CA TRP A 46 14.90 9.97 5.95
C TRP A 46 13.86 10.22 4.87
N SER A 47 12.66 9.61 4.98
CA SER A 47 11.54 9.94 4.10
C SER A 47 11.06 11.37 4.33
N LEU A 48 10.95 11.81 5.58
CA LEU A 48 10.55 13.17 5.89
C LEU A 48 11.51 14.19 5.30
N LEU A 49 12.82 13.98 5.44
CA LEU A 49 13.83 14.87 4.86
C LEU A 49 13.68 14.95 3.34
N LEU A 50 13.52 13.80 2.66
CA LEU A 50 13.33 13.78 1.22
C LEU A 50 12.01 14.46 0.80
N LEU A 51 10.92 14.20 1.52
CA LEU A 51 9.61 14.82 1.24
C LEU A 51 9.62 16.32 1.48
N VAL A 52 10.32 16.81 2.51
CA VAL A 52 10.52 18.26 2.74
C VAL A 52 11.21 18.89 1.56
N VAL A 53 12.29 18.30 1.03
CA VAL A 53 12.96 18.79 -0.17
C VAL A 53 11.98 18.84 -1.36
N VAL A 54 11.23 17.76 -1.60
CA VAL A 54 10.25 17.70 -2.70
C VAL A 54 9.15 18.77 -2.53
N VAL A 55 8.64 18.96 -1.32
CA VAL A 55 7.59 19.95 -1.02
C VAL A 55 8.11 21.38 -1.24
N VAL A 56 9.35 21.67 -0.85
CA VAL A 56 9.99 22.98 -1.05
C VAL A 56 10.22 23.24 -2.53
N VAL A 57 10.83 22.30 -3.26
CA VAL A 57 11.09 22.41 -4.70
C VAL A 57 9.78 22.61 -5.48
N LEU A 58 8.73 21.88 -5.14
CA LEU A 58 7.40 22.01 -5.76
C LEU A 58 6.57 23.17 -5.22
N ARG A 59 7.09 23.96 -4.28
CA ARG A 59 6.42 25.10 -3.63
C ARG A 59 5.04 24.75 -3.05
N ARG A 60 4.87 23.53 -2.49
CA ARG A 60 3.59 23.00 -2.00
C ARG A 60 3.32 23.25 -0.51
N ALA A 61 4.30 23.80 0.25
CA ALA A 61 4.23 23.94 1.71
C ALA A 61 2.99 24.72 2.18
N ALA A 62 2.65 25.86 1.54
CA ALA A 62 1.48 26.66 1.90
C ALA A 62 0.15 25.89 1.69
N ALA A 63 0.01 25.20 0.54
CA ALA A 63 -1.19 24.41 0.22
C ALA A 63 -1.37 23.23 1.18
N ILE A 64 -0.28 22.53 1.52
CA ILE A 64 -0.31 21.41 2.49
C ILE A 64 -0.70 21.91 3.87
N ARG A 65 -0.11 23.03 4.35
CA ARG A 65 -0.45 23.62 5.65
C ARG A 65 -1.90 24.09 5.70
N ALA A 66 -2.44 24.62 4.62
CA ALA A 66 -3.84 25.04 4.54
C ALA A 66 -4.80 23.84 4.59
N ALA A 67 -4.46 22.73 3.92
CA ALA A 67 -5.27 21.52 3.88
C ALA A 67 -5.19 20.71 5.19
N ALA A 68 -4.02 20.67 5.85
CA ALA A 68 -3.77 19.90 7.06
C ALA A 68 -4.27 20.60 8.34
N ARG A 69 -5.59 20.86 8.42
CA ARG A 69 -6.23 21.53 9.57
C ARG A 69 -7.49 20.79 10.02
N GLY A 70 -7.87 21.02 11.27
CA GLY A 70 -9.12 20.51 11.84
C GLY A 70 -9.30 19.00 11.60
N ARG A 71 -10.43 18.62 11.03
CA ARG A 71 -10.78 17.22 10.76
C ARG A 71 -9.75 16.50 9.87
N THR A 72 -9.20 17.19 8.87
CA THR A 72 -8.17 16.59 8.00
C THR A 72 -6.92 16.22 8.78
N LEU A 73 -6.45 17.08 9.70
CA LEU A 73 -5.29 16.78 10.54
C LEU A 73 -5.57 15.60 11.48
N ALA A 74 -6.75 15.51 12.08
CA ALA A 74 -7.13 14.39 12.94
C ALA A 74 -7.17 13.06 12.14
N LEU A 75 -7.70 13.07 10.91
CA LEU A 75 -7.68 11.93 10.02
C LEU A 75 -6.24 11.54 9.64
N LEU A 76 -5.37 12.51 9.39
CA LEU A 76 -3.96 12.25 9.09
C LEU A 76 -3.20 11.70 10.29
N ALA A 77 -3.52 12.11 11.51
CA ALA A 77 -2.95 11.53 12.73
C ALA A 77 -3.37 10.06 12.90
N ALA A 78 -4.65 9.75 12.67
CA ALA A 78 -5.13 8.37 12.69
C ALA A 78 -4.48 7.53 11.57
N SER A 79 -4.37 8.05 10.35
CA SER A 79 -3.70 7.35 9.24
C SER A 79 -2.21 7.17 9.49
N ALA A 80 -1.53 8.13 10.11
CA ALA A 80 -0.12 8.02 10.52
C ALA A 80 0.10 6.86 11.50
N ALA A 81 -0.75 6.73 12.52
CA ALA A 81 -0.68 5.61 13.46
C ALA A 81 -0.93 4.26 12.77
N LEU A 82 -1.95 4.19 11.91
CA LEU A 82 -2.28 2.96 11.17
C LEU A 82 -1.14 2.53 10.23
N ILE A 83 -0.55 3.46 9.48
CA ILE A 83 0.52 3.13 8.55
C ILE A 83 1.83 2.81 9.29
N ALA A 84 2.10 3.45 10.41
CA ALA A 84 3.25 3.13 11.25
C ALA A 84 3.13 1.71 11.83
N ALA A 85 1.96 1.35 12.34
CA ALA A 85 1.70 -0.01 12.83
C ALA A 85 1.83 -1.04 11.69
N ASN A 86 1.25 -0.75 10.52
CA ASN A 86 1.37 -1.60 9.34
C ASN A 86 2.84 -1.82 8.93
N TRP A 87 3.62 -0.75 8.82
CA TRP A 87 5.04 -0.83 8.46
C TRP A 87 5.87 -1.56 9.51
N LEU A 88 5.59 -1.35 10.80
CA LEU A 88 6.29 -2.05 11.88
C LEU A 88 6.03 -3.56 11.82
N ILE A 89 4.77 -3.96 11.66
CA ILE A 89 4.39 -5.37 11.52
C ILE A 89 5.06 -5.98 10.27
N TYR A 90 5.06 -5.25 9.16
CA TYR A 90 5.68 -5.71 7.92
C TYR A 90 7.19 -5.90 8.05
N ILE A 91 7.91 -4.91 8.62
CA ILE A 91 9.36 -5.00 8.84
C ILE A 91 9.67 -6.20 9.74
N TRP A 92 8.93 -6.31 10.84
CA TRP A 92 9.07 -7.42 11.77
C TRP A 92 8.84 -8.78 11.08
N ALA A 93 7.78 -8.90 10.29
CA ALA A 93 7.47 -10.13 9.54
C ALA A 93 8.60 -10.53 8.59
N VAL A 94 9.17 -9.57 7.85
CA VAL A 94 10.29 -9.83 6.95
C VAL A 94 11.54 -10.30 7.71
N GLN A 95 11.82 -9.70 8.87
CA GLN A 95 12.97 -10.05 9.71
C GLN A 95 12.84 -11.44 10.35
N HIS A 96 11.59 -11.89 10.62
CA HIS A 96 11.32 -13.16 11.29
C HIS A 96 10.83 -14.28 10.35
N ALA A 97 11.17 -14.19 9.06
CA ALA A 97 10.83 -15.20 8.04
C ALA A 97 9.32 -15.46 7.90
N HIS A 98 8.52 -14.37 7.89
CA HIS A 98 7.08 -14.37 7.67
C HIS A 98 6.69 -13.55 6.43
N VAL A 99 7.52 -13.56 5.38
CA VAL A 99 7.25 -12.80 4.14
C VAL A 99 6.07 -13.41 3.40
N LEU A 100 5.87 -14.72 3.52
CA LEU A 100 4.74 -15.42 2.93
C LEU A 100 3.41 -14.90 3.48
N GLU A 101 3.28 -14.79 4.81
CA GLU A 101 2.10 -14.26 5.49
C GLU A 101 1.92 -12.77 5.22
N ALA A 102 3.00 -12.02 5.13
CA ALA A 102 2.95 -10.60 4.77
C ALA A 102 2.41 -10.42 3.34
N SER A 103 2.88 -11.22 2.39
CA SER A 103 2.39 -11.20 1.00
C SER A 103 0.90 -11.54 0.93
N LEU A 104 0.47 -12.55 1.69
CA LEU A 104 -0.93 -12.95 1.80
C LEU A 104 -1.81 -11.78 2.29
N GLY A 105 -1.36 -11.05 3.31
CA GLY A 105 -2.05 -9.86 3.82
C GLY A 105 -2.29 -8.84 2.71
N TYR A 106 -1.31 -8.57 1.88
CA TYR A 106 -1.45 -7.63 0.77
C TYR A 106 -2.30 -8.16 -0.39
N PHE A 107 -2.37 -9.48 -0.59
CA PHE A 107 -3.35 -10.06 -1.52
C PHE A 107 -4.80 -9.91 -1.03
N ILE A 108 -5.02 -9.93 0.28
CA ILE A 108 -6.34 -9.74 0.89
C ILE A 108 -6.80 -8.26 0.84
N ASN A 109 -5.89 -7.29 0.79
CA ASN A 109 -6.22 -5.86 0.86
C ASN A 109 -7.35 -5.40 -0.07
N PRO A 110 -7.43 -5.77 -1.35
CA PRO A 110 -8.52 -5.35 -2.22
C PRO A 110 -9.89 -5.79 -1.71
N LEU A 111 -9.95 -6.97 -1.08
CA LEU A 111 -11.19 -7.52 -0.54
C LEU A 111 -11.60 -6.80 0.75
N VAL A 112 -10.63 -6.49 1.61
CA VAL A 112 -10.86 -5.65 2.80
C VAL A 112 -11.35 -4.27 2.38
N ASN A 113 -10.75 -3.65 1.36
CA ASN A 113 -11.17 -2.36 0.85
C ASN A 113 -12.62 -2.39 0.34
N VAL A 114 -13.02 -3.46 -0.34
CA VAL A 114 -14.40 -3.65 -0.80
C VAL A 114 -15.34 -3.86 0.39
N ALA A 115 -14.97 -4.71 1.34
CA ALA A 115 -15.77 -4.93 2.54
C ALA A 115 -16.00 -3.63 3.33
N LEU A 116 -14.95 -2.81 3.50
CA LEU A 116 -15.05 -1.48 4.12
C LEU A 116 -15.88 -0.51 3.28
N GLY A 117 -15.74 -0.54 1.95
CA GLY A 117 -16.55 0.26 1.04
C GLY A 117 -18.04 -0.04 1.15
N VAL A 118 -18.40 -1.31 1.22
CA VAL A 118 -19.80 -1.75 1.41
C VAL A 118 -20.30 -1.38 2.81
N ALA A 119 -19.53 -1.74 3.86
CA ALA A 119 -20.00 -1.61 5.23
C ALA A 119 -20.07 -0.16 5.71
N ILE A 120 -19.12 0.69 5.30
CA ILE A 120 -18.97 2.06 5.82
C ILE A 120 -19.44 3.11 4.82
N LEU A 121 -19.14 2.93 3.52
CA LEU A 121 -19.51 3.90 2.47
C LEU A 121 -20.82 3.57 1.77
N GLY A 122 -21.46 2.42 2.09
CA GLY A 122 -22.70 2.00 1.45
C GLY A 122 -22.56 1.65 -0.04
N GLU A 123 -21.33 1.31 -0.49
CA GLU A 123 -21.07 0.97 -1.88
C GLU A 123 -21.80 -0.33 -2.26
N ARG A 124 -22.39 -0.37 -3.45
CA ARG A 124 -23.10 -1.56 -3.94
C ARG A 124 -22.14 -2.44 -4.73
N VAL A 125 -22.09 -3.72 -4.40
CA VAL A 125 -21.31 -4.73 -5.11
C VAL A 125 -22.21 -5.63 -5.94
N THR A 126 -21.72 -6.05 -7.11
CA THR A 126 -22.42 -6.99 -7.99
C THR A 126 -22.49 -8.39 -7.35
N ARG A 127 -23.36 -9.26 -7.90
CA ARG A 127 -23.41 -10.67 -7.47
C ARG A 127 -22.08 -11.38 -7.69
N VAL A 128 -21.39 -11.06 -8.79
CA VAL A 128 -20.08 -11.62 -9.13
C VAL A 128 -19.02 -11.17 -8.13
N GLN A 129 -19.03 -9.90 -7.74
CA GLN A 129 -18.13 -9.36 -6.72
C GLN A 129 -18.36 -10.00 -5.34
N LYS A 130 -19.64 -10.25 -4.96
CA LYS A 130 -19.96 -10.99 -3.72
C LYS A 130 -19.39 -12.40 -3.74
N LEU A 131 -19.53 -13.12 -4.87
CA LEU A 131 -18.94 -14.44 -5.05
C LEU A 131 -17.41 -14.40 -4.97
N ALA A 132 -16.78 -13.43 -5.61
CA ALA A 132 -15.33 -13.22 -5.56
C ALA A 132 -14.82 -13.03 -4.12
N ILE A 133 -15.50 -12.21 -3.33
CA ILE A 133 -15.20 -11.98 -1.91
C ILE A 133 -15.37 -13.29 -1.12
N ALA A 134 -16.46 -14.04 -1.35
CA ALA A 134 -16.72 -15.31 -0.66
C ALA A 134 -15.63 -16.36 -0.95
N ILE A 135 -15.18 -16.48 -2.21
CA ILE A 135 -14.10 -17.40 -2.61
C ILE A 135 -12.80 -17.05 -1.87
N ALA A 136 -12.43 -15.76 -1.84
CA ALA A 136 -11.21 -15.36 -1.17
C ALA A 136 -11.32 -15.48 0.37
N ALA A 137 -12.49 -15.18 0.95
CA ALA A 137 -12.74 -15.40 2.38
C ALA A 137 -12.65 -16.89 2.74
N ALA A 138 -13.11 -17.79 1.88
CA ALA A 138 -12.94 -19.24 2.06
C ALA A 138 -11.46 -19.65 2.08
N GLY A 139 -10.61 -19.04 1.24
CA GLY A 139 -9.16 -19.26 1.28
C GLY A 139 -8.53 -18.83 2.60
N VAL A 140 -8.90 -17.65 3.09
CA VAL A 140 -8.42 -17.15 4.41
C VAL A 140 -8.91 -18.05 5.55
N ALA A 141 -10.18 -18.45 5.51
CA ALA A 141 -10.75 -19.35 6.51
C ALA A 141 -10.07 -20.72 6.51
N ALA A 142 -9.78 -21.29 5.34
CA ALA A 142 -9.05 -22.55 5.22
C ALA A 142 -7.67 -22.49 5.89
N LEU A 143 -6.93 -21.39 5.68
CA LEU A 143 -5.65 -21.17 6.36
C LEU A 143 -5.81 -21.00 7.87
N ALA A 144 -6.84 -20.25 8.31
CA ALA A 144 -7.13 -20.07 9.73
C ALA A 144 -7.40 -21.39 10.44
N LEU A 145 -8.21 -22.26 9.83
CA LEU A 145 -8.58 -23.56 10.37
C LEU A 145 -7.42 -24.58 10.37
N SER A 146 -6.41 -24.37 9.52
CA SER A 146 -5.24 -25.26 9.46
C SER A 146 -4.23 -25.06 10.59
N GLY A 147 -4.49 -24.16 11.54
CA GLY A 147 -3.56 -23.86 12.64
C GLY A 147 -2.33 -23.07 12.20
N GLY A 148 -2.41 -22.33 11.10
CA GLY A 148 -1.35 -21.45 10.62
C GLY A 148 -1.05 -20.34 11.63
N GLY A 149 0.01 -20.52 12.45
CA GLY A 149 0.30 -19.68 13.62
C GLY A 149 0.57 -18.20 13.34
N ALA A 150 0.84 -17.82 12.09
CA ALA A 150 1.17 -16.45 11.71
C ALA A 150 0.08 -15.73 10.88
N LEU A 151 -1.14 -16.31 10.79
CA LEU A 151 -2.26 -15.68 10.08
C LEU A 151 -2.60 -14.28 10.62
N TRP A 152 -2.33 -14.01 11.90
CA TRP A 152 -2.52 -12.70 12.51
C TRP A 152 -1.76 -11.60 11.77
N ILE A 153 -0.57 -11.91 11.21
CA ILE A 153 0.23 -10.96 10.41
C ILE A 153 -0.57 -10.54 9.17
N SER A 154 -1.07 -11.53 8.41
CA SER A 154 -1.86 -11.27 7.20
C SER A 154 -3.11 -10.42 7.50
N ILE A 155 -3.83 -10.77 8.57
CA ILE A 155 -5.04 -10.03 8.98
C ILE A 155 -4.68 -8.63 9.47
N ALA A 156 -3.66 -8.49 10.31
CA ALA A 156 -3.24 -7.19 10.84
C ALA A 156 -2.78 -6.25 9.72
N LEU A 157 -1.99 -6.76 8.76
CA LEU A 157 -1.57 -5.99 7.59
C LEU A 157 -2.74 -5.60 6.69
N ALA A 158 -3.66 -6.54 6.41
CA ALA A 158 -4.82 -6.28 5.57
C ALA A 158 -5.76 -5.24 6.20
N LEU A 159 -6.07 -5.38 7.49
CA LEU A 159 -6.97 -4.47 8.19
C LEU A 159 -6.34 -3.08 8.39
N SER A 160 -5.10 -3.02 8.88
CA SER A 160 -4.43 -1.73 9.11
C SER A 160 -4.28 -0.93 7.82
N PHE A 161 -3.89 -1.59 6.71
CA PHE A 161 -3.77 -0.93 5.42
C PHE A 161 -5.13 -0.61 4.79
N GLY A 162 -6.14 -1.47 4.94
CA GLY A 162 -7.50 -1.22 4.45
C GLY A 162 -8.14 -0.02 5.16
N VAL A 163 -8.05 0.04 6.49
CA VAL A 163 -8.55 1.18 7.28
C VAL A 163 -7.75 2.44 6.97
N TYR A 164 -6.42 2.35 6.86
CA TYR A 164 -5.57 3.44 6.37
C TYR A 164 -6.08 3.99 5.02
N GLY A 165 -6.32 3.11 4.05
CA GLY A 165 -6.83 3.48 2.73
C GLY A 165 -8.18 4.18 2.79
N LEU A 166 -9.09 3.72 3.65
CA LEU A 166 -10.39 4.36 3.89
C LEU A 166 -10.24 5.76 4.49
N VAL A 167 -9.41 5.91 5.52
CA VAL A 167 -9.13 7.21 6.15
C VAL A 167 -8.52 8.18 5.13
N ARG A 168 -7.58 7.70 4.32
CA ARG A 168 -6.96 8.50 3.25
C ARG A 168 -7.95 8.91 2.15
N LYS A 169 -8.94 8.06 1.84
CA LYS A 169 -9.99 8.36 0.85
C LYS A 169 -10.88 9.53 1.30
N VAL A 170 -11.12 9.68 2.61
CA VAL A 170 -11.97 10.74 3.14
C VAL A 170 -11.19 11.99 3.59
N ALA A 171 -9.88 11.92 3.69
CA ALA A 171 -9.02 13.05 4.01
C ALA A 171 -8.88 14.00 2.80
N ALA A 172 -9.21 15.28 3.00
CA ALA A 172 -9.20 16.30 1.94
C ALA A 172 -7.78 16.81 1.62
N ILE A 173 -6.85 15.91 1.28
CA ILE A 173 -5.46 16.22 0.95
C ILE A 173 -4.92 15.22 -0.09
N ASP A 174 -4.01 15.66 -0.96
CA ASP A 174 -3.39 14.79 -1.96
C ASP A 174 -2.36 13.82 -1.36
N ALA A 175 -1.86 12.90 -2.18
CA ALA A 175 -0.95 11.85 -1.72
C ALA A 175 0.36 12.43 -1.15
N LEU A 176 0.98 13.41 -1.83
CA LEU A 176 2.22 14.05 -1.38
C LEU A 176 2.01 14.77 -0.05
N GLY A 177 0.97 15.61 0.04
CA GLY A 177 0.67 16.36 1.25
C GLY A 177 0.34 15.46 2.43
N GLY A 178 -0.47 14.44 2.21
CA GLY A 178 -0.83 13.51 3.26
C GLY A 178 0.36 12.73 3.80
N LEU A 179 1.18 12.15 2.92
CA LEU A 179 2.39 11.44 3.35
C LEU A 179 3.36 12.36 4.10
N THR A 180 3.56 13.59 3.61
CA THR A 180 4.41 14.58 4.30
C THR A 180 3.91 14.87 5.71
N VAL A 181 2.61 15.07 5.89
CA VAL A 181 2.03 15.33 7.22
C VAL A 181 2.09 14.09 8.10
N GLU A 182 1.80 12.90 7.58
CA GLU A 182 1.90 11.63 8.31
C GLU A 182 3.34 11.40 8.82
N THR A 183 4.34 11.56 7.95
CA THR A 183 5.75 11.41 8.36
C THR A 183 6.20 12.50 9.31
N LEU A 184 5.68 13.73 9.17
CA LEU A 184 5.94 14.83 10.11
C LEU A 184 5.38 14.53 11.50
N LEU A 185 4.17 13.98 11.57
CA LEU A 185 3.54 13.58 12.84
C LEU A 185 4.27 12.42 13.51
N LEU A 186 4.81 11.50 12.73
CA LEU A 186 5.62 10.37 13.23
C LEU A 186 7.07 10.78 13.57
N GLY A 187 7.55 11.88 13.00
CA GLY A 187 8.94 12.33 13.12
C GLY A 187 9.44 12.44 14.56
N PRO A 188 8.71 13.09 15.50
CA PRO A 188 9.15 13.18 16.88
C PRO A 188 9.32 11.82 17.56
N ALA A 189 8.38 10.89 17.36
CA ALA A 189 8.47 9.54 17.92
C ALA A 189 9.62 8.75 17.28
N ALA A 190 9.81 8.87 15.97
CA ALA A 190 10.92 8.24 15.26
C ALA A 190 12.27 8.77 15.75
N LEU A 191 12.40 10.08 15.91
CA LEU A 191 13.60 10.71 16.45
C LEU A 191 13.88 10.24 17.89
N ALA A 192 12.85 10.17 18.73
CA ALA A 192 12.96 9.66 20.09
C ALA A 192 13.48 8.22 20.12
N VAL A 193 13.01 7.33 19.23
CA VAL A 193 13.50 5.95 19.13
C VAL A 193 15.00 5.92 18.76
N ILE A 194 15.42 6.72 17.77
CA ILE A 194 16.83 6.77 17.32
C ILE A 194 17.72 7.30 18.45
N LEU A 195 17.34 8.41 19.09
CA LEU A 195 18.11 9.03 20.15
C LEU A 195 18.20 8.14 21.39
N TRP A 196 17.08 7.52 21.77
CA TRP A 196 17.04 6.61 22.91
C TRP A 196 17.95 5.39 22.67
N ALA A 197 17.87 4.75 21.50
CA ALA A 197 18.73 3.63 21.16
C ALA A 197 20.21 4.03 21.13
N GLY A 198 20.54 5.22 20.59
CA GLY A 198 21.88 5.77 20.61
C GLY A 198 22.42 5.99 22.04
N ALA A 199 21.59 6.57 22.91
CA ALA A 199 21.97 6.84 24.32
C ALA A 199 22.23 5.56 25.13
N HIS A 200 21.59 4.43 24.76
CA HIS A 200 21.77 3.13 25.42
C HIS A 200 22.80 2.23 24.74
N GLY A 201 23.54 2.72 23.73
CA GLY A 201 24.52 1.92 22.99
C GLY A 201 23.93 0.88 22.03
N GLU A 202 22.61 0.92 21.82
CA GLU A 202 21.88 0.02 20.93
C GLU A 202 21.57 0.66 19.57
N GLY A 203 21.97 1.92 19.34
CA GLY A 203 21.73 2.67 18.11
C GLY A 203 22.36 1.95 16.89
N ALA A 204 21.62 1.82 15.80
CA ALA A 204 22.14 1.24 14.57
C ALA A 204 23.01 2.22 13.78
N TRP A 205 22.77 3.52 13.94
CA TRP A 205 23.48 4.60 13.24
C TRP A 205 24.91 4.76 13.78
N GLY A 206 25.89 4.93 12.87
CA GLY A 206 27.29 5.19 13.21
C GLY A 206 28.10 3.94 13.55
N ARG A 207 27.55 2.74 13.37
CA ARG A 207 28.27 1.47 13.60
C ARG A 207 29.12 1.06 12.42
N GLU A 208 28.58 1.21 11.23
CA GLU A 208 29.19 0.78 9.96
C GLU A 208 28.69 1.66 8.82
N THR A 209 29.60 2.15 7.98
CA THR A 209 29.27 3.04 6.85
C THR A 209 28.28 2.39 5.88
N GLY A 210 28.39 1.09 5.64
CA GLY A 210 27.47 0.34 4.78
C GLY A 210 26.04 0.31 5.34
N LEU A 211 25.91 0.09 6.64
CA LEU A 211 24.62 0.10 7.33
C LEU A 211 24.01 1.51 7.32
N ASP A 212 24.81 2.54 7.60
CA ASP A 212 24.35 3.93 7.57
C ASP A 212 23.82 4.31 6.19
N ALA A 213 24.51 3.93 5.12
CA ALA A 213 24.06 4.14 3.75
C ALA A 213 22.70 3.44 3.47
N LEU A 214 22.51 2.21 3.97
CA LEU A 214 21.25 1.52 3.88
C LEU A 214 20.13 2.25 4.67
N LEU A 215 20.44 2.73 5.87
CA LEU A 215 19.48 3.49 6.67
C LEU A 215 19.07 4.81 5.98
N VAL A 216 20.00 5.52 5.34
CA VAL A 216 19.68 6.71 4.51
C VAL A 216 18.84 6.34 3.31
N LEU A 217 19.19 5.23 2.63
CA LEU A 217 18.45 4.73 1.46
C LEU A 217 16.98 4.41 1.80
N ALA A 218 16.67 4.11 3.07
CA ALA A 218 15.31 3.88 3.54
C ALA A 218 14.34 5.01 3.17
N GLY A 219 14.80 6.26 3.17
CA GLY A 219 14.00 7.41 2.72
C GLY A 219 13.58 7.29 1.25
N ALA A 220 14.54 7.01 0.38
CA ALA A 220 14.28 6.86 -1.05
C ALA A 220 13.41 5.62 -1.35
N VAL A 221 13.71 4.49 -0.73
CA VAL A 221 12.96 3.23 -0.87
C VAL A 221 11.50 3.38 -0.41
N THR A 222 11.23 4.30 0.50
CA THR A 222 9.87 4.61 0.96
C THR A 222 9.19 5.66 0.07
N ALA A 223 9.85 6.77 -0.22
CA ALA A 223 9.23 7.90 -0.90
C ALA A 223 9.15 7.72 -2.43
N ALA A 224 10.14 7.09 -3.08
CA ALA A 224 10.17 6.94 -4.53
C ALA A 224 8.95 6.15 -5.07
N PRO A 225 8.61 4.95 -4.56
CA PRO A 225 7.45 4.23 -5.06
C PRO A 225 6.14 4.99 -4.80
N LEU A 226 6.02 5.72 -3.70
CA LEU A 226 4.85 6.55 -3.41
C LEU A 226 4.69 7.71 -4.38
N LEU A 227 5.78 8.39 -4.76
CA LEU A 227 5.78 9.44 -5.76
C LEU A 227 5.46 8.90 -7.15
N MET A 228 6.04 7.74 -7.52
CA MET A 228 5.74 7.04 -8.78
C MET A 228 4.28 6.61 -8.83
N PHE A 229 3.75 6.03 -7.75
CA PHE A 229 2.35 5.65 -7.62
C PHE A 229 1.42 6.86 -7.79
N ALA A 230 1.68 7.97 -7.08
CA ALA A 230 0.89 9.19 -7.19
C ALA A 230 0.91 9.76 -8.62
N ALA A 231 2.05 9.68 -9.31
CA ALA A 231 2.17 10.10 -10.70
C ALA A 231 1.44 9.16 -11.67
N ALA A 232 1.46 7.85 -11.42
CA ALA A 232 0.72 6.84 -12.19
C ALA A 232 -0.79 6.99 -12.01
N ALA A 233 -1.26 7.17 -10.78
CA ALA A 233 -2.68 7.30 -10.45
C ALA A 233 -3.36 8.49 -11.15
N ARG A 234 -2.61 9.56 -11.43
CA ARG A 234 -3.12 10.71 -12.22
C ARG A 234 -3.24 10.43 -13.72
N ARG A 235 -2.59 9.39 -14.23
CA ARG A 235 -2.51 9.06 -15.67
C ARG A 235 -3.30 7.82 -16.03
N LEU A 236 -3.52 6.93 -15.07
CA LEU A 236 -4.18 5.64 -15.27
C LEU A 236 -5.58 5.63 -14.69
N ARG A 237 -6.38 4.71 -15.21
CA ARG A 237 -7.69 4.40 -14.65
C ARG A 237 -7.52 3.65 -13.33
N TYR A 238 -8.44 3.85 -12.41
CA TYR A 238 -8.44 3.16 -11.11
C TYR A 238 -8.40 1.63 -11.27
N ALA A 239 -9.15 1.08 -12.22
CA ALA A 239 -9.12 -0.36 -12.51
C ALA A 239 -7.73 -0.87 -12.96
N THR A 240 -6.98 -0.07 -13.73
CA THR A 240 -5.61 -0.43 -14.13
C THR A 240 -4.67 -0.40 -12.93
N MET A 241 -4.78 0.61 -12.07
CA MET A 241 -4.02 0.68 -10.81
C MET A 241 -4.33 -0.52 -9.91
N GLY A 242 -5.62 -0.91 -9.83
CA GLY A 242 -6.04 -2.08 -9.06
C GLY A 242 -5.48 -3.41 -9.56
N LEU A 243 -5.18 -3.54 -10.87
CA LEU A 243 -4.49 -4.71 -11.41
C LEU A 243 -2.98 -4.67 -11.12
N LEU A 244 -2.36 -3.50 -11.27
CA LEU A 244 -0.93 -3.34 -11.03
C LEU A 244 -0.54 -3.62 -9.57
N GLN A 245 -1.44 -3.38 -8.62
CA GLN A 245 -1.15 -3.61 -7.20
C GLN A 245 -0.78 -5.06 -6.86
N TYR A 246 -1.22 -6.04 -7.67
CA TYR A 246 -0.88 -7.45 -7.45
C TYR A 246 0.58 -7.80 -7.78
N ILE A 247 1.31 -6.92 -8.48
CA ILE A 247 2.75 -7.11 -8.74
C ILE A 247 3.53 -7.22 -7.43
N ALA A 248 3.27 -6.33 -6.48
CA ALA A 248 4.03 -6.30 -5.23
C ALA A 248 3.89 -7.60 -4.41
N PRO A 249 2.69 -8.06 -4.02
CA PRO A 249 2.57 -9.29 -3.25
C PRO A 249 2.97 -10.54 -4.04
N THR A 250 2.86 -10.54 -5.39
CA THR A 250 3.36 -11.64 -6.21
C THR A 250 4.88 -11.75 -6.14
N LEU A 251 5.60 -10.62 -6.23
CA LEU A 251 7.06 -10.61 -6.07
C LEU A 251 7.47 -10.99 -4.65
N GLN A 252 6.75 -10.53 -3.63
CA GLN A 252 7.01 -10.90 -2.24
C GLN A 252 6.81 -12.40 -2.00
N PHE A 253 5.72 -12.97 -2.52
CA PHE A 253 5.48 -14.41 -2.48
C PHE A 253 6.62 -15.19 -3.16
N ALA A 254 7.03 -14.77 -4.35
CA ALA A 254 8.12 -15.41 -5.07
C ALA A 254 9.43 -15.34 -4.27
N GLN A 255 9.74 -14.21 -3.64
CA GLN A 255 10.92 -14.06 -2.78
C GLN A 255 10.84 -14.95 -1.54
N ALA A 256 9.69 -15.00 -0.87
CA ALA A 256 9.49 -15.84 0.31
C ALA A 256 9.84 -17.31 0.00
N VAL A 257 9.30 -17.84 -1.09
CA VAL A 257 9.44 -19.24 -1.44
C VAL A 257 10.77 -19.54 -2.13
N LEU A 258 11.17 -18.73 -3.14
CA LEU A 258 12.28 -19.04 -4.02
C LEU A 258 13.63 -18.51 -3.49
N LEU A 259 13.64 -17.40 -2.76
CA LEU A 259 14.89 -16.78 -2.28
C LEU A 259 15.11 -16.97 -0.78
N PHE A 260 14.05 -16.91 0.01
CA PHE A 260 14.17 -17.01 1.47
C PHE A 260 13.91 -18.41 2.01
N GLY A 261 13.44 -19.35 1.15
CA GLY A 261 13.21 -20.74 1.52
C GLY A 261 12.10 -20.91 2.57
N GLU A 262 11.16 -19.98 2.65
CA GLU A 262 10.04 -20.10 3.57
C GLU A 262 9.17 -21.33 3.19
N PRO A 263 8.77 -22.17 4.17
CA PRO A 263 8.11 -23.44 3.89
C PRO A 263 6.71 -23.24 3.30
N LEU A 264 6.54 -23.63 2.05
CA LEU A 264 5.25 -23.62 1.37
C LEU A 264 4.48 -24.90 1.71
N ARG A 265 3.51 -24.81 2.61
CA ARG A 265 2.60 -25.90 2.94
C ARG A 265 1.50 -26.03 1.88
N PRO A 266 0.92 -27.23 1.63
CA PRO A 266 -0.19 -27.39 0.68
C PRO A 266 -1.37 -26.43 0.92
N ILE A 267 -1.65 -26.12 2.21
CA ILE A 267 -2.70 -25.17 2.57
C ILE A 267 -2.41 -23.75 2.06
N HIS A 268 -1.15 -23.31 2.03
CA HIS A 268 -0.78 -22.02 1.44
C HIS A 268 -1.09 -22.00 -0.05
N GLY A 269 -0.78 -23.08 -0.79
CA GLY A 269 -1.12 -23.22 -2.21
C GLY A 269 -2.62 -23.11 -2.47
N LEU A 270 -3.44 -23.80 -1.68
CA LEU A 270 -4.90 -23.72 -1.75
C LEU A 270 -5.39 -22.30 -1.44
N THR A 271 -4.89 -21.68 -0.38
CA THR A 271 -5.27 -20.33 0.04
C THR A 271 -4.94 -19.30 -1.04
N PHE A 272 -3.73 -19.34 -1.58
CA PHE A 272 -3.33 -18.44 -2.67
C PHE A 272 -4.17 -18.66 -3.93
N ALA A 273 -4.43 -19.91 -4.32
CA ALA A 273 -5.27 -20.22 -5.47
C ALA A 273 -6.69 -19.65 -5.32
N LEU A 274 -7.30 -19.80 -4.15
CA LEU A 274 -8.63 -19.25 -3.87
C LEU A 274 -8.61 -17.71 -3.87
N ILE A 275 -7.63 -17.08 -3.22
CA ILE A 275 -7.53 -15.63 -3.18
C ILE A 275 -7.27 -15.06 -4.58
N TRP A 276 -6.34 -15.64 -5.35
CA TRP A 276 -6.08 -15.18 -6.71
C TRP A 276 -7.30 -15.35 -7.62
N SER A 277 -8.02 -16.47 -7.49
CA SER A 277 -9.26 -16.69 -8.23
C SER A 277 -10.33 -15.64 -7.90
N GLY A 278 -10.52 -15.35 -6.61
CA GLY A 278 -11.42 -14.30 -6.15
C GLY A 278 -10.99 -12.91 -6.66
N CYS A 279 -9.71 -12.56 -6.55
CA CYS A 279 -9.18 -11.29 -7.02
C CYS A 279 -9.33 -11.14 -8.55
N LEU A 280 -9.03 -12.20 -9.32
CA LEU A 280 -9.19 -12.19 -10.77
C LEU A 280 -10.66 -12.02 -11.16
N LEU A 281 -11.56 -12.76 -10.53
CA LEU A 281 -13.01 -12.66 -10.78
C LEU A 281 -13.52 -11.25 -10.48
N TYR A 282 -13.09 -10.66 -9.36
CA TYR A 282 -13.43 -9.29 -8.98
C TYR A 282 -12.91 -8.26 -10.00
N ALA A 283 -11.67 -8.39 -10.42
CA ALA A 283 -11.04 -7.49 -11.38
C ALA A 283 -11.72 -7.55 -12.76
N VAL A 284 -12.02 -8.77 -13.24
CA VAL A 284 -12.71 -8.99 -14.53
C VAL A 284 -14.10 -8.38 -14.50
N ASP A 285 -14.87 -8.58 -13.43
CA ASP A 285 -16.21 -8.00 -13.29
C ASP A 285 -16.14 -6.45 -13.23
N GLY A 286 -15.20 -5.89 -12.50
CA GLY A 286 -14.97 -4.45 -12.44
C GLY A 286 -14.66 -3.84 -13.82
N ILE A 287 -13.81 -4.51 -14.62
CA ILE A 287 -13.50 -4.08 -16.00
C ILE A 287 -14.74 -4.16 -16.89
N ARG A 288 -15.50 -5.26 -16.81
CA ARG A 288 -16.74 -5.45 -17.59
C ARG A 288 -17.78 -4.38 -17.26
N SER A 289 -18.01 -4.12 -15.98
CA SER A 289 -18.94 -3.10 -15.50
C SER A 289 -18.53 -1.70 -15.95
N ALA A 290 -17.27 -1.35 -15.87
CA ALA A 290 -16.72 -0.09 -16.35
C ALA A 290 -16.87 0.09 -17.88
N ARG A 291 -16.72 -1.00 -18.65
CA ARG A 291 -16.94 -0.99 -20.10
C ARG A 291 -18.42 -0.85 -20.46
N ALA A 292 -19.29 -1.54 -19.74
CA ALA A 292 -20.74 -1.44 -19.94
C ALA A 292 -21.26 -0.03 -19.68
N ALA A 293 -20.88 0.60 -18.57
CA ALA A 293 -21.24 1.96 -18.24
C ALA A 293 -20.80 2.98 -19.32
N ARG A 294 -19.67 2.77 -19.97
CA ARG A 294 -19.20 3.65 -21.06
C ARG A 294 -19.97 3.50 -22.36
N ARG A 295 -20.51 2.32 -22.66
CA ARG A 295 -21.33 2.11 -23.86
C ARG A 295 -22.69 2.79 -23.75
N LEU A 296 -23.18 3.04 -22.54
CA LEU A 296 -24.45 3.70 -22.28
C LEU A 296 -24.37 5.24 -22.30
N GLN A 297 -23.19 5.84 -22.12
CA GLN A 297 -23.00 7.30 -22.13
C GLN A 297 -23.17 7.99 -23.52
N PRO A 298 -22.87 7.41 -24.68
CA PRO A 298 -23.04 8.07 -25.98
C PRO A 298 -24.52 8.32 -26.37
N ILE A 299 -25.47 7.58 -25.82
CA ILE A 299 -26.88 7.65 -26.21
C ILE A 299 -27.59 8.82 -25.52
N ALA A 300 -27.16 9.21 -24.34
CA ALA A 300 -27.78 10.34 -23.62
C ALA A 300 -27.36 11.71 -24.19
N ALA A 301 -26.16 11.85 -24.74
CA ALA A 301 -25.68 13.12 -25.31
C ALA A 301 -26.27 13.43 -26.70
N SER A 302 -26.79 12.43 -27.43
CA SER A 302 -27.42 12.63 -28.74
C SER A 302 -28.91 12.96 -28.67
N SER A 303 -29.58 12.71 -27.54
CA SER A 303 -31.01 12.98 -27.37
C SER A 303 -31.29 14.43 -26.91
N GLU A 304 -30.31 15.14 -26.33
CA GLU A 304 -30.50 16.54 -25.93
C GLU A 304 -30.32 17.54 -27.09
N THR A 305 -29.66 17.13 -28.19
CA THR A 305 -29.41 18.03 -29.34
C THR A 305 -30.58 18.05 -30.33
N THR A 306 -31.59 17.17 -30.21
CA THR A 306 -32.72 17.07 -31.15
C THR A 306 -33.98 17.78 -30.67
N SER A 307 -33.96 18.39 -29.48
CA SER A 307 -35.15 19.10 -28.93
C SER A 307 -35.09 20.61 -29.01
N ILE A 308 -34.15 21.19 -29.76
CA ILE A 308 -34.04 22.64 -30.06
C ILE A 308 -33.95 22.82 -31.58
N GLN A 309 -35.02 22.55 -32.31
CA GLN A 309 -35.34 23.11 -33.63
C GLN A 309 -36.85 23.31 -33.77
#